data_e6956475a9a7c0b0a8a35b5b9f1802a7
#
_entry.id   e6956475a9a7c0b0a8a35b5b9f1802a7
#
_cell.length_a   1.000
_cell.length_b   1.000
_cell.length_c   1.000
_cell.angle_alpha   90.00
_cell.angle_beta   90.00
_cell.angle_gamma   90.00
#
_symmetry.space_group_name_H-M   'P 1'
#
loop_
_entity.id
_entity.type
_entity.pdbx_description
1 polymer ?
#
loop_
_entity_poly.entity_id
_entity_poly.type
_entity_poly.pdbx_seq_one_letter_code
_entity_poly.pdbx_strand_id
1 'polypeptide(L)'
;MDSIDALLPIGFGIVCIFLINFLVVAKFSFARLRKEHVEDMEILHEKDRQFLLKLYQNPEYFLNTTQFLILFFILTLAGTGTYIFNSFVAGIMDIFNIHETWVHHILDLLLLIIISLIVLIFGEIVPKALGLSFPTKYVNMHSRIVVGVGRIVYPFVWLASKISNCILKFYQTKYLTELDLVYTEEELRMMISRSHEEGQLNQVESELIDNVFNFVERM
;
A
#
# COMPACT_ATOMS: atom_id res chain seq x y z
N MET A 1 21.43 27.47 16.64
CA MET A 1 20.89 26.11 16.42
C MET A 1 21.96 25.34 15.69
N ASP A 2 22.54 24.35 16.34
CA ASP A 2 23.67 23.63 15.77
C ASP A 2 23.22 22.88 14.51
N SER A 3 24.06 22.86 13.48
CA SER A 3 23.80 22.22 12.19
C SER A 3 23.36 20.74 12.33
N ILE A 4 23.73 20.12 13.43
CA ILE A 4 23.39 18.74 13.78
C ILE A 4 21.90 18.61 14.14
N ASP A 5 21.32 19.60 14.85
CA ASP A 5 19.91 19.57 15.28
C ASP A 5 18.93 19.68 14.11
N ALA A 6 19.34 20.31 13.00
CA ALA A 6 18.55 20.39 11.77
C ALA A 6 18.71 19.14 10.87
N LEU A 7 19.88 18.50 10.87
CA LEU A 7 20.15 17.33 10.02
C LEU A 7 19.45 16.07 10.54
N LEU A 8 19.29 15.92 11.84
CA LEU A 8 18.72 14.74 12.48
C LEU A 8 17.26 14.50 12.08
N PRO A 9 16.35 15.50 12.13
CA PRO A 9 14.96 15.33 11.68
C PRO A 9 14.84 15.07 10.17
N ILE A 10 15.69 15.69 9.34
CA ILE A 10 15.72 15.46 7.88
C ILE A 10 16.11 14.01 7.59
N GLY A 11 17.19 13.51 8.22
CA GLY A 11 17.62 12.12 8.08
C GLY A 11 16.53 11.14 8.52
N PHE A 12 15.84 11.44 9.62
CA PHE A 12 14.72 10.65 10.10
C PHE A 12 13.54 10.65 9.11
N GLY A 13 13.22 11.80 8.51
CA GLY A 13 12.19 11.90 7.47
C GLY A 13 12.49 11.03 6.24
N ILE A 14 13.75 11.04 5.78
CA ILE A 14 14.21 10.18 4.67
C ILE A 14 14.05 8.69 5.02
N VAL A 15 14.42 8.30 6.24
CA VAL A 15 14.24 6.92 6.73
C VAL A 15 12.74 6.55 6.75
N CYS A 16 11.87 7.44 7.21
CA CYS A 16 10.43 7.20 7.20
C CYS A 16 9.90 6.98 5.77
N ILE A 17 10.29 7.81 4.81
CA ILE A 17 9.89 7.65 3.39
C ILE A 17 10.38 6.30 2.84
N PHE A 18 11.61 5.89 3.17
CA PHE A 18 12.14 4.60 2.75
C PHE A 18 11.36 3.43 3.36
N LEU A 19 10.98 3.52 4.63
CA LEU A 19 10.17 2.50 5.30
C LEU A 19 8.74 2.44 4.73
N ILE A 20 8.12 3.57 4.43
CA ILE A 20 6.82 3.62 3.73
C ILE A 20 6.95 2.94 2.37
N ASN A 21 7.95 3.30 1.56
CA ASN A 21 8.23 2.67 0.27
C ASN A 21 8.32 1.13 0.40
N PHE A 22 9.14 0.66 1.32
CA PHE A 22 9.33 -0.76 1.59
C PHE A 22 8.00 -1.47 1.93
N LEU A 23 7.17 -0.88 2.78
CA LEU A 23 5.88 -1.45 3.20
C LEU A 23 4.85 -1.46 2.08
N VAL A 24 4.83 -0.40 1.25
CA VAL A 24 3.92 -0.32 0.08
C VAL A 24 4.31 -1.37 -0.96
N VAL A 25 5.61 -1.54 -1.26
CA VAL A 25 6.07 -2.64 -2.12
C VAL A 25 5.63 -4.00 -1.55
N ALA A 26 5.79 -4.22 -0.24
CA ALA A 26 5.36 -5.45 0.42
C ALA A 26 3.86 -5.71 0.25
N LYS A 27 3.03 -4.70 0.52
CA LYS A 27 1.56 -4.78 0.40
C LYS A 27 1.14 -5.15 -1.02
N PHE A 28 1.62 -4.42 -2.02
CA PHE A 28 1.17 -4.60 -3.40
C PHE A 28 1.78 -5.82 -4.09
N SER A 29 3.00 -6.21 -3.75
CA SER A 29 3.56 -7.48 -4.23
C SER A 29 2.81 -8.69 -3.68
N PHE A 30 2.40 -8.65 -2.42
CA PHE A 30 1.57 -9.68 -1.80
C PHE A 30 0.16 -9.73 -2.42
N ALA A 31 -0.50 -8.57 -2.60
CA ALA A 31 -1.84 -8.50 -3.16
C ALA A 31 -1.90 -8.92 -4.65
N ARG A 32 -0.82 -8.74 -5.41
CA ARG A 32 -0.77 -9.13 -6.84
C ARG A 32 -0.64 -10.62 -7.05
N LEU A 33 0.04 -11.32 -6.14
CA LEU A 33 0.22 -12.76 -6.23
C LEU A 33 -1.00 -13.49 -5.68
N ARG A 34 -1.47 -14.51 -6.40
CA ARG A 34 -2.49 -15.44 -5.93
C ARG A 34 -1.82 -16.68 -5.34
N LYS A 35 -2.55 -17.40 -4.51
CA LYS A 35 -2.06 -18.64 -3.89
C LYS A 35 -1.56 -19.65 -4.92
N GLU A 36 -2.28 -19.82 -6.02
CA GLU A 36 -1.95 -20.73 -7.12
C GLU A 36 -0.58 -20.38 -7.73
N HIS A 37 -0.30 -19.08 -7.93
CA HIS A 37 1.00 -18.64 -8.43
C HIS A 37 2.16 -18.98 -7.49
N VAL A 38 1.92 -18.96 -6.17
CA VAL A 38 2.96 -19.31 -5.18
C VAL A 38 3.25 -20.82 -5.20
N GLU A 39 2.24 -21.64 -5.45
CA GLU A 39 2.41 -23.11 -5.59
C GLU A 39 3.28 -23.47 -6.79
N ASP A 40 3.12 -22.76 -7.91
CA ASP A 40 3.83 -22.99 -9.17
C ASP A 40 5.24 -22.35 -9.23
N MET A 41 5.63 -21.57 -8.22
CA MET A 41 6.94 -20.91 -8.18
C MET A 41 8.09 -21.89 -7.90
N GLU A 42 8.75 -22.38 -8.96
CA GLU A 42 9.95 -23.23 -8.86
C GLU A 42 11.16 -22.51 -8.20
N ILE A 43 11.21 -21.17 -8.27
CA ILE A 43 12.33 -20.35 -7.79
C ILE A 43 12.36 -20.25 -6.25
N LEU A 44 11.25 -20.53 -5.56
CA LEU A 44 11.15 -20.44 -4.11
C LEU A 44 11.65 -21.72 -3.44
N HIS A 45 12.52 -21.55 -2.43
CA HIS A 45 12.82 -22.64 -1.52
C HIS A 45 11.53 -23.13 -0.83
N GLU A 46 11.41 -24.42 -0.57
CA GLU A 46 10.23 -25.04 0.03
C GLU A 46 9.77 -24.36 1.33
N LYS A 47 10.71 -23.93 2.18
CA LYS A 47 10.42 -23.20 3.41
C LYS A 47 9.77 -21.82 3.15
N ASP A 48 10.16 -21.17 2.07
CA ASP A 48 9.65 -19.84 1.68
C ASP A 48 8.25 -19.98 1.07
N ARG A 49 8.05 -21.02 0.26
CA ARG A 49 6.76 -21.37 -0.30
C ARG A 49 5.74 -21.67 0.80
N GLN A 50 6.07 -22.54 1.75
CA GLN A 50 5.20 -22.86 2.87
C GLN A 50 4.88 -21.65 3.75
N PHE A 51 5.86 -20.76 3.95
CA PHE A 51 5.64 -19.51 4.68
C PHE A 51 4.62 -18.62 3.97
N LEU A 52 4.76 -18.40 2.66
CA LEU A 52 3.83 -17.59 1.86
C LEU A 52 2.44 -18.23 1.81
N LEU A 53 2.34 -19.54 1.55
CA LEU A 53 1.05 -20.25 1.54
C LEU A 53 0.31 -20.12 2.88
N LYS A 54 1.04 -20.21 4.00
CA LYS A 54 0.46 -19.97 5.32
C LYS A 54 -0.04 -18.53 5.50
N LEU A 55 0.68 -17.57 4.92
CA LEU A 55 0.28 -16.16 4.98
C LEU A 55 -0.99 -15.91 4.16
N TYR A 56 -1.14 -16.57 3.01
CA TYR A 56 -2.36 -16.51 2.18
C TYR A 56 -3.59 -17.19 2.81
N GLN A 57 -3.43 -17.98 3.88
CA GLN A 57 -4.57 -18.48 4.65
C GLN A 57 -5.24 -17.38 5.50
N ASN A 58 -4.49 -16.32 5.85
CA ASN A 58 -4.97 -15.18 6.64
C ASN A 58 -4.43 -13.86 6.06
N PRO A 59 -4.82 -13.50 4.82
CA PRO A 59 -4.28 -12.32 4.13
C PRO A 59 -4.65 -11.01 4.83
N GLU A 60 -5.81 -10.96 5.47
CA GLU A 60 -6.31 -9.81 6.23
C GLU A 60 -5.30 -9.31 7.26
N TYR A 61 -4.73 -10.23 8.04
CA TYR A 61 -3.74 -9.87 9.05
C TYR A 61 -2.52 -9.18 8.44
N PHE A 62 -2.00 -9.68 7.33
CA PHE A 62 -0.85 -9.10 6.64
C PHE A 62 -1.17 -7.73 6.07
N LEU A 63 -2.29 -7.60 5.37
CA LEU A 63 -2.73 -6.34 4.76
C LEU A 63 -3.01 -5.26 5.81
N ASN A 64 -3.70 -5.60 6.89
CA ASN A 64 -3.98 -4.67 7.99
C ASN A 64 -2.70 -4.27 8.74
N THR A 65 -1.75 -5.20 8.92
CA THR A 65 -0.45 -4.91 9.53
C THR A 65 0.36 -3.93 8.68
N THR A 66 0.46 -4.17 7.37
CA THR A 66 1.16 -3.25 6.47
C THR A 66 0.50 -1.89 6.44
N GLN A 67 -0.83 -1.82 6.39
CA GLN A 67 -1.58 -0.58 6.40
C GLN A 67 -1.38 0.21 7.70
N PHE A 68 -1.42 -0.46 8.84
CA PHE A 68 -1.15 0.17 10.14
C PHE A 68 0.25 0.78 10.19
N LEU A 69 1.28 0.03 9.76
CA LEU A 69 2.66 0.52 9.74
C LEU A 69 2.86 1.68 8.77
N ILE A 70 2.25 1.65 7.59
CA ILE A 70 2.28 2.75 6.62
C ILE A 70 1.69 4.02 7.26
N LEU A 71 0.49 3.93 7.84
CA LEU A 71 -0.15 5.06 8.52
C LEU A 71 0.69 5.58 9.69
N PHE A 72 1.27 4.67 10.48
CA PHE A 72 2.15 5.04 11.59
C PHE A 72 3.34 5.87 11.12
N PHE A 73 4.04 5.45 10.06
CA PHE A 73 5.18 6.19 9.53
C PHE A 73 4.78 7.49 8.83
N ILE A 74 3.62 7.56 8.17
CA ILE A 74 3.10 8.80 7.59
C ILE A 74 2.81 9.81 8.70
N LEU A 75 2.11 9.41 9.77
CA LEU A 75 1.82 10.29 10.90
C LEU A 75 3.09 10.73 11.64
N THR A 76 4.06 9.84 11.78
CA THR A 76 5.37 10.15 12.37
C THR A 76 6.13 11.16 11.51
N LEU A 77 6.11 10.98 10.19
CA LEU A 77 6.71 11.92 9.24
C LEU A 77 6.03 13.29 9.29
N ALA A 78 4.69 13.34 9.37
CA ALA A 78 3.95 14.58 9.51
C ALA A 78 4.32 15.32 10.81
N GLY A 79 4.39 14.60 11.93
CA GLY A 79 4.76 15.20 13.23
C GLY A 79 6.19 15.75 13.27
N THR A 80 7.16 14.99 12.73
CA THR A 80 8.56 15.45 12.62
C THR A 80 8.72 16.54 11.56
N GLY A 81 7.94 16.47 10.48
CA GLY A 81 7.91 17.47 9.41
C GLY A 81 7.55 18.86 9.93
N THR A 82 6.55 18.97 10.79
CA THR A 82 6.13 20.24 11.37
C THR A 82 7.28 20.96 12.09
N TYR A 83 8.10 20.21 12.81
CA TYR A 83 9.27 20.79 13.49
C TYR A 83 10.32 21.33 12.52
N ILE A 84 10.62 20.60 11.46
CA ILE A 84 11.55 21.00 10.39
C ILE A 84 11.02 22.24 9.67
N PHE A 85 9.72 22.27 9.38
CA PHE A 85 9.09 23.36 8.66
C PHE A 85 9.12 24.66 9.42
N ASN A 86 8.71 24.65 10.67
CA ASN A 86 8.75 25.86 11.50
C ASN A 86 10.15 26.47 11.55
N SER A 87 11.18 25.64 11.67
CA SER A 87 12.56 26.11 11.68
C SER A 87 13.02 26.64 10.31
N PHE A 88 12.61 26.02 9.22
CA PHE A 88 12.99 26.42 7.86
C PHE A 88 12.25 27.69 7.42
N VAL A 89 10.97 27.77 7.70
CA VAL A 89 10.13 28.96 7.41
C VAL A 89 10.59 30.16 8.22
N ALA A 90 10.86 29.97 9.51
CA ALA A 90 11.41 31.04 10.36
C ALA A 90 12.73 31.55 9.78
N GLY A 91 13.62 30.68 9.35
CA GLY A 91 14.90 31.08 8.71
C GLY A 91 14.72 31.86 7.41
N ILE A 92 13.75 31.50 6.56
CA ILE A 92 13.42 32.25 5.34
C ILE A 92 12.86 33.63 5.70
N MET A 93 11.92 33.70 6.63
CA MET A 93 11.30 34.97 7.06
C MET A 93 12.32 35.93 7.65
N ASP A 94 13.29 35.43 8.44
CA ASP A 94 14.38 36.23 9.00
C ASP A 94 15.29 36.81 7.91
N ILE A 95 15.64 35.99 6.87
CA ILE A 95 16.49 36.45 5.75
C ILE A 95 15.82 37.60 4.98
N PHE A 96 14.50 37.50 4.76
CA PHE A 96 13.73 38.47 3.99
C PHE A 96 13.13 39.58 4.85
N ASN A 97 13.36 39.59 6.17
CA ASN A 97 12.81 40.58 7.15
C ASN A 97 11.28 40.65 7.11
N ILE A 98 10.61 39.51 6.89
CA ILE A 98 9.15 39.40 6.82
C ILE A 98 8.62 39.00 8.20
N HIS A 99 7.75 39.82 8.79
CA HIS A 99 7.17 39.56 10.13
C HIS A 99 5.66 39.28 10.06
N GLU A 100 5.10 39.20 8.89
CA GLU A 100 3.65 38.99 8.68
C GLU A 100 3.24 37.54 8.93
N THR A 101 2.34 37.31 9.87
CA THR A 101 1.88 35.98 10.29
C THR A 101 1.19 35.20 9.17
N TRP A 102 0.49 35.89 8.27
CA TRP A 102 -0.18 35.24 7.12
C TRP A 102 0.82 34.68 6.10
N VAL A 103 2.00 35.30 5.95
CA VAL A 103 3.07 34.77 5.08
C VAL A 103 3.60 33.45 5.64
N HIS A 104 3.76 33.34 6.95
CA HIS A 104 4.16 32.11 7.61
C HIS A 104 3.19 30.97 7.26
N HIS A 105 1.90 31.17 7.38
CA HIS A 105 0.88 30.16 7.06
C HIS A 105 0.87 29.74 5.59
N ILE A 106 1.13 30.69 4.66
CA ILE A 106 1.24 30.37 3.24
C ILE A 106 2.47 29.52 2.95
N LEU A 107 3.62 29.85 3.55
CA LEU A 107 4.85 29.08 3.38
C LEU A 107 4.71 27.68 3.97
N ASP A 108 4.08 27.53 5.14
CA ASP A 108 3.78 26.24 5.74
C ASP A 108 2.90 25.38 4.81
N LEU A 109 1.85 25.97 4.23
CA LEU A 109 0.97 25.27 3.29
C LEU A 109 1.71 24.84 2.02
N LEU A 110 2.55 25.69 1.46
CA LEU A 110 3.36 25.35 0.27
C LEU A 110 4.32 24.19 0.57
N LEU A 111 5.01 24.23 1.70
CA LEU A 111 5.90 23.16 2.12
C LEU A 111 5.16 21.85 2.37
N LEU A 112 3.98 21.91 3.00
CA LEU A 112 3.12 20.74 3.19
C LEU A 112 2.74 20.10 1.86
N ILE A 113 2.39 20.90 0.84
CA ILE A 113 2.07 20.43 -0.51
C ILE A 113 3.29 19.76 -1.14
N ILE A 114 4.47 20.38 -1.05
CA ILE A 114 5.70 19.82 -1.64
C ILE A 114 6.03 18.45 -1.02
N ILE A 115 5.96 18.34 0.31
CA ILE A 115 6.24 17.05 0.97
C ILE A 115 5.16 16.02 0.66
N SER A 116 3.89 16.43 0.63
CA SER A 116 2.83 15.51 0.23
C SER A 116 3.07 14.94 -1.15
N LEU A 117 3.57 15.74 -2.10
CA LEU A 117 3.96 15.27 -3.43
C LEU A 117 5.16 14.30 -3.38
N ILE A 118 6.18 14.60 -2.56
CA ILE A 118 7.33 13.71 -2.37
C ILE A 118 6.88 12.36 -1.80
N VAL A 119 6.06 12.37 -0.75
CA VAL A 119 5.52 11.15 -0.13
C VAL A 119 4.63 10.39 -1.10
N LEU A 120 3.78 11.08 -1.86
CA LEU A 120 2.92 10.46 -2.87
C LEU A 120 3.75 9.73 -3.94
N ILE A 121 4.78 10.40 -4.48
CA ILE A 121 5.60 9.82 -5.55
C ILE A 121 6.45 8.66 -5.01
N PHE A 122 7.27 8.92 -3.99
CA PHE A 122 8.27 7.97 -3.50
C PHE A 122 7.72 6.99 -2.46
N GLY A 123 6.68 7.35 -1.73
CA GLY A 123 6.05 6.51 -0.72
C GLY A 123 4.89 5.67 -1.25
N GLU A 124 4.22 6.08 -2.35
CA GLU A 124 3.03 5.38 -2.82
C GLU A 124 3.07 5.00 -4.30
N ILE A 125 3.18 5.95 -5.25
CA ILE A 125 3.04 5.66 -6.69
C ILE A 125 4.14 4.73 -7.19
N VAL A 126 5.41 5.09 -6.96
CA VAL A 126 6.56 4.31 -7.43
C VAL A 126 6.61 2.93 -6.76
N PRO A 127 6.53 2.79 -5.42
CA PRO A 127 6.58 1.48 -4.78
C PRO A 127 5.38 0.59 -5.13
N LYS A 128 4.19 1.16 -5.30
CA LYS A 128 3.01 0.45 -5.81
C LYS A 128 3.27 -0.15 -7.19
N ALA A 129 3.80 0.66 -8.12
CA ALA A 129 4.13 0.19 -9.46
C ALA A 129 5.19 -0.93 -9.43
N LEU A 130 6.24 -0.81 -8.58
CA LEU A 130 7.27 -1.83 -8.41
C LEU A 130 6.70 -3.13 -7.83
N GLY A 131 5.86 -3.05 -6.81
CA GLY A 131 5.21 -4.22 -6.19
C GLY A 131 4.30 -4.97 -7.18
N LEU A 132 3.54 -4.24 -8.00
CA LEU A 132 2.67 -4.81 -9.02
C LEU A 132 3.43 -5.37 -10.22
N SER A 133 4.54 -4.75 -10.62
CA SER A 133 5.33 -5.17 -11.80
C SER A 133 6.25 -6.36 -11.50
N PHE A 134 6.79 -6.45 -10.29
CA PHE A 134 7.76 -7.49 -9.91
C PHE A 134 7.38 -8.21 -8.61
N PRO A 135 6.16 -8.76 -8.50
CA PRO A 135 5.65 -9.30 -7.24
C PRO A 135 6.48 -10.46 -6.71
N THR A 136 6.94 -11.36 -7.59
CA THR A 136 7.74 -12.54 -7.23
C THR A 136 9.09 -12.19 -6.59
N LYS A 137 9.69 -11.08 -7.06
CA LYS A 137 10.99 -10.60 -6.56
C LYS A 137 10.91 -10.06 -5.13
N TYR A 138 9.82 -9.36 -4.82
CA TYR A 138 9.72 -8.61 -3.55
C TYR A 138 8.96 -9.36 -2.46
N VAL A 139 8.00 -10.22 -2.82
CA VAL A 139 7.06 -10.81 -1.84
C VAL A 139 7.74 -11.57 -0.71
N ASN A 140 8.73 -12.41 -0.99
CA ASN A 140 9.32 -13.27 0.03
C ASN A 140 10.07 -12.50 1.11
N MET A 141 11.04 -11.66 0.70
CA MET A 141 11.87 -10.89 1.63
C MET A 141 11.05 -9.87 2.42
N HIS A 142 10.19 -9.10 1.72
CA HIS A 142 9.40 -8.05 2.34
C HIS A 142 8.36 -8.63 3.30
N SER A 143 7.67 -9.71 2.93
CA SER A 143 6.66 -10.35 3.79
C SER A 143 7.25 -10.90 5.09
N ARG A 144 8.47 -11.43 5.06
CA ARG A 144 9.15 -11.91 6.28
C ARG A 144 9.41 -10.79 7.27
N ILE A 145 9.90 -9.65 6.79
CA ILE A 145 10.18 -8.48 7.63
C ILE A 145 8.87 -7.92 8.20
N VAL A 146 7.84 -7.78 7.37
CA VAL A 146 6.52 -7.30 7.82
C VAL A 146 5.92 -8.20 8.88
N VAL A 147 5.96 -9.52 8.71
CA VAL A 147 5.45 -10.47 9.71
C VAL A 147 6.27 -10.41 10.99
N GLY A 148 7.60 -10.22 10.89
CA GLY A 148 8.48 -10.04 12.06
C GLY A 148 8.08 -8.82 12.90
N VAL A 149 7.96 -7.66 12.26
CA VAL A 149 7.54 -6.40 12.90
C VAL A 149 6.06 -6.48 13.31
N GLY A 150 5.23 -7.14 12.51
CA GLY A 150 3.80 -7.32 12.75
C GLY A 150 3.49 -7.97 14.10
N ARG A 151 4.38 -8.83 14.62
CA ARG A 151 4.21 -9.41 15.97
C ARG A 151 4.21 -8.36 17.07
N ILE A 152 4.99 -7.29 16.90
CA ILE A 152 5.06 -6.18 17.87
C ILE A 152 3.79 -5.34 17.82
N VAL A 153 3.26 -5.08 16.62
CA VAL A 153 2.05 -4.25 16.43
C VAL A 153 0.75 -5.06 16.48
N TYR A 154 0.85 -6.39 16.64
CA TYR A 154 -0.30 -7.30 16.69
C TYR A 154 -1.46 -6.82 17.57
N PRO A 155 -1.24 -6.37 18.82
CA PRO A 155 -2.34 -5.97 19.70
C PRO A 155 -3.15 -4.79 19.12
N PHE A 156 -2.49 -3.86 18.43
CA PHE A 156 -3.15 -2.72 17.80
C PHE A 156 -3.96 -3.13 16.59
N VAL A 157 -3.38 -3.96 15.72
CA VAL A 157 -4.07 -4.50 14.52
C VAL A 157 -5.26 -5.36 14.93
N TRP A 158 -5.09 -6.24 15.93
CA TRP A 158 -6.18 -7.06 16.47
C TRP A 158 -7.32 -6.19 17.02
N LEU A 159 -6.99 -5.15 17.80
CA LEU A 159 -7.99 -4.22 18.34
C LEU A 159 -8.74 -3.50 17.23
N ALA A 160 -8.03 -2.98 16.22
CA ALA A 160 -8.64 -2.33 15.06
C ALA A 160 -9.58 -3.27 14.30
N SER A 161 -9.14 -4.49 13.99
CA SER A 161 -9.96 -5.51 13.32
C SER A 161 -11.19 -5.88 14.15
N LYS A 162 -11.05 -5.98 15.48
CA LYS A 162 -12.19 -6.28 16.36
C LYS A 162 -13.23 -5.16 16.36
N ILE A 163 -12.80 -3.90 16.41
CA ILE A 163 -13.69 -2.73 16.35
C ILE A 163 -14.36 -2.67 14.98
N SER A 164 -13.61 -2.83 13.88
CA SER A 164 -14.14 -2.84 12.52
C SER A 164 -15.21 -3.92 12.35
N ASN A 165 -14.93 -5.15 12.79
CA ASN A 165 -15.89 -6.25 12.73
C ASN A 165 -17.15 -6.00 13.57
N CYS A 166 -17.04 -5.29 14.69
CA CYS A 166 -18.18 -4.89 15.50
C CYS A 166 -19.07 -3.88 14.74
N ILE A 167 -18.44 -2.89 14.09
CA ILE A 167 -19.15 -1.88 13.26
C ILE A 167 -19.81 -2.54 12.05
N LEU A 168 -19.09 -3.43 11.33
CA LEU A 168 -19.61 -4.12 10.16
C LEU A 168 -20.80 -5.04 10.46
N LYS A 169 -20.82 -5.65 11.65
CA LYS A 169 -22.00 -6.40 12.12
C LYS A 169 -23.24 -5.53 12.24
N PHE A 170 -23.10 -4.26 12.66
CA PHE A 170 -24.22 -3.33 12.71
C PHE A 170 -24.79 -3.04 11.30
N TYR A 171 -23.93 -3.03 10.27
CA TYR A 171 -24.32 -2.86 8.87
C TYR A 171 -24.71 -4.18 8.18
N GLN A 172 -24.75 -5.30 8.91
CA GLN A 172 -25.06 -6.65 8.39
C GLN A 172 -24.18 -7.08 7.21
N THR A 173 -22.94 -6.58 7.16
CA THR A 173 -21.97 -6.90 6.12
C THR A 173 -20.75 -7.61 6.72
N LYS A 174 -19.97 -8.29 5.86
CA LYS A 174 -18.70 -8.92 6.25
C LYS A 174 -17.54 -8.07 5.76
N TYR A 175 -16.44 -8.14 6.50
CA TYR A 175 -15.18 -7.58 6.03
C TYR A 175 -14.71 -8.37 4.80
N LEU A 176 -14.57 -7.68 3.69
CA LEU A 176 -13.98 -8.22 2.46
C LEU A 176 -12.60 -7.61 2.28
N THR A 177 -11.61 -8.44 2.04
CA THR A 177 -10.26 -7.98 1.71
C THR A 177 -10.14 -7.67 0.22
N GLU A 178 -9.11 -6.93 -0.15
CA GLU A 178 -8.78 -6.66 -1.57
C GLU A 178 -8.57 -7.96 -2.39
N LEU A 179 -8.39 -9.10 -1.71
CA LEU A 179 -8.18 -10.43 -2.31
C LEU A 179 -9.47 -11.26 -2.44
N ASP A 180 -10.54 -10.87 -1.74
CA ASP A 180 -11.81 -11.60 -1.70
C ASP A 180 -12.81 -11.11 -2.77
N LEU A 181 -12.34 -10.44 -3.81
CA LEU A 181 -13.18 -9.96 -4.89
C LEU A 181 -13.77 -11.16 -5.67
N VAL A 182 -15.03 -11.44 -5.37
CA VAL A 182 -15.85 -12.37 -6.19
C VAL A 182 -16.45 -11.53 -7.31
N TYR A 183 -16.05 -11.83 -8.54
CA TYR A 183 -16.55 -11.13 -9.72
C TYR A 183 -17.93 -11.65 -10.11
N THR A 184 -18.83 -10.75 -10.44
CA THR A 184 -20.12 -11.09 -11.06
C THR A 184 -19.89 -11.55 -12.51
N GLU A 185 -20.87 -12.22 -13.10
CA GLU A 185 -20.80 -12.65 -14.50
C GLU A 185 -20.60 -11.45 -15.44
N GLU A 186 -21.31 -10.34 -15.19
CA GLU A 186 -21.15 -9.11 -15.98
C GLU A 186 -19.73 -8.53 -15.87
N GLU A 187 -19.15 -8.55 -14.68
CA GLU A 187 -17.75 -8.10 -14.48
C GLU A 187 -16.76 -9.01 -15.21
N LEU A 188 -16.98 -10.33 -15.21
CA LEU A 188 -16.17 -11.28 -15.96
C LEU A 188 -16.27 -11.03 -17.47
N ARG A 189 -17.49 -10.81 -18.00
CA ARG A 189 -17.69 -10.46 -19.41
C ARG A 189 -16.96 -9.17 -19.80
N MET A 190 -17.04 -8.12 -18.95
CA MET A 190 -16.28 -6.87 -19.18
C MET A 190 -14.77 -7.08 -19.16
N MET A 191 -14.25 -7.93 -18.25
CA MET A 191 -12.82 -8.26 -18.23
C MET A 191 -12.37 -8.99 -19.49
N ILE A 192 -13.17 -9.90 -20.02
CA ILE A 192 -12.89 -10.64 -21.25
C ILE A 192 -12.88 -9.68 -22.45
N SER A 193 -13.89 -8.82 -22.57
CA SER A 193 -13.96 -7.79 -23.61
C SER A 193 -12.73 -6.88 -23.59
N ARG A 194 -12.36 -6.40 -22.40
CA ARG A 194 -11.18 -5.57 -22.23
C ARG A 194 -9.87 -6.31 -22.57
N SER A 195 -9.75 -7.58 -22.21
CA SER A 195 -8.58 -8.40 -22.55
C SER A 195 -8.48 -8.62 -24.06
N HIS A 196 -9.60 -8.68 -24.76
CA HIS A 196 -9.65 -8.71 -26.21
C HIS A 196 -9.19 -7.38 -26.83
N GLU A 197 -9.71 -6.25 -26.33
CA GLU A 197 -9.30 -4.89 -26.77
C GLU A 197 -7.81 -4.63 -26.55
N GLU A 198 -7.24 -5.13 -25.46
CA GLU A 198 -5.80 -5.05 -25.12
C GLU A 198 -4.93 -6.06 -25.88
N GLY A 199 -5.55 -6.91 -26.76
CA GLY A 199 -4.84 -7.88 -27.63
C GLY A 199 -4.33 -9.12 -26.88
N GLN A 200 -4.78 -9.36 -25.64
CA GLN A 200 -4.42 -10.55 -24.85
C GLN A 200 -5.26 -11.78 -25.23
N LEU A 201 -6.46 -11.55 -25.75
CA LEU A 201 -7.37 -12.58 -26.28
C LEU A 201 -7.63 -12.31 -27.75
N ASN A 202 -7.63 -13.37 -28.59
CA ASN A 202 -8.07 -13.24 -29.97
C ASN A 202 -9.61 -13.26 -30.06
N GLN A 203 -10.14 -12.88 -31.22
CA GLN A 203 -11.60 -12.79 -31.42
C GLN A 203 -12.31 -14.14 -31.20
N VAL A 204 -11.72 -15.26 -31.66
CA VAL A 204 -12.32 -16.59 -31.53
C VAL A 204 -12.37 -17.03 -30.06
N GLU A 205 -11.33 -16.75 -29.28
CA GLU A 205 -11.28 -17.02 -27.85
C GLU A 205 -12.34 -16.23 -27.09
N SER A 206 -12.49 -14.94 -27.38
CA SER A 206 -13.51 -14.07 -26.78
C SER A 206 -14.92 -14.56 -27.09
N GLU A 207 -15.22 -14.90 -28.35
CA GLU A 207 -16.52 -15.45 -28.77
C GLU A 207 -16.83 -16.81 -28.13
N LEU A 208 -15.84 -17.69 -27.98
CA LEU A 208 -16.02 -18.99 -27.32
C LEU A 208 -16.40 -18.81 -25.84
N ILE A 209 -15.73 -17.90 -25.14
CA ILE A 209 -16.02 -17.65 -23.72
C ILE A 209 -17.42 -17.04 -23.57
N ASP A 210 -17.82 -16.12 -24.43
CA ASP A 210 -19.14 -15.49 -24.42
C ASP A 210 -20.25 -16.52 -24.71
N ASN A 211 -20.01 -17.45 -25.63
CA ASN A 211 -20.91 -18.56 -25.90
C ASN A 211 -21.10 -19.50 -24.70
N VAL A 212 -20.06 -19.73 -23.89
CA VAL A 212 -20.17 -20.53 -22.65
C VAL A 212 -21.08 -19.86 -21.65
N PHE A 213 -20.97 -18.56 -21.43
CA PHE A 213 -21.89 -17.82 -20.55
C PHE A 213 -23.34 -17.84 -21.06
N ASN A 214 -23.54 -17.62 -22.36
CA ASN A 214 -24.86 -17.66 -22.98
C ASN A 214 -25.50 -19.06 -22.96
N PHE A 215 -24.70 -20.12 -22.89
CA PHE A 215 -25.20 -21.50 -22.78
C PHE A 215 -25.81 -21.77 -21.39
N VAL A 216 -25.20 -21.23 -20.35
CA VAL A 216 -25.68 -21.39 -18.96
C VAL A 216 -26.99 -20.62 -18.74
N GLU A 217 -27.20 -19.46 -19.37
CA GLU A 217 -28.45 -18.70 -19.27
C GLU A 217 -29.67 -19.40 -19.91
N ARG A 218 -29.43 -20.38 -20.78
CA ARG A 218 -30.51 -21.10 -21.52
C ARG A 218 -30.94 -22.41 -20.87
N MET A 219 -30.32 -22.80 -19.75
CA MET A 219 -30.70 -23.96 -18.96
C MET A 219 -31.62 -23.58 -17.80
#